data_2a6c876c796afb4bcf251c0dfd8b31a8
#
_entry.id   2a6c876c796afb4bcf251c0dfd8b31a8
#
_cell.length_a   1.000
_cell.length_b   1.000
_cell.length_c   1.000
_cell.angle_alpha   90.00
_cell.angle_beta   90.00
_cell.angle_gamma   90.00
#
_symmetry.space_group_name_H-M   'P 1'
#
loop_
_entity.id
_entity.type
_entity.pdbx_description
1 polymer ?
#
loop_
_entity_poly.entity_id
_entity_poly.type
_entity_poly.pdbx_seq_one_letter_code
_entity_poly.pdbx_strand_id
1 'polypeptide(L)'
;YVPADDYTDPAPATTFAHLDATTELSREIASRGLYPAVDPLTSTSRILDPRYIGADHYRVATAVKQILQKNKELQEIIAILGVDELSEEDKIVVSRARRIQQFLSQNTYMAKKFTGVEGSTVPIKETIESFDAIVKGDFDHVAEQAFFNVGGIGDVEEKWAQIQKENG
;
A
#
# COMPACT_ATOMS: atom_id res chain seq x y z
N TYR A 1 -12.58 -15.34 -21.12
CA TYR A 1 -11.55 -14.33 -21.42
C TYR A 1 -12.20 -13.12 -22.04
N VAL A 2 -12.02 -11.96 -21.42
CA VAL A 2 -12.51 -10.69 -21.95
C VAL A 2 -11.36 -9.67 -21.94
N PRO A 3 -11.25 -8.78 -22.93
CA PRO A 3 -10.35 -7.64 -22.85
C PRO A 3 -10.76 -6.77 -21.68
N ALA A 4 -9.84 -6.39 -20.81
CA ALA A 4 -10.11 -5.60 -19.62
C ALA A 4 -9.30 -4.28 -19.59
N ASP A 5 -8.92 -3.79 -20.77
CA ASP A 5 -8.21 -2.51 -20.90
C ASP A 5 -9.15 -1.31 -20.71
N ASP A 6 -10.44 -1.51 -20.96
CA ASP A 6 -11.48 -0.51 -20.79
C ASP A 6 -12.63 -1.07 -19.94
N TYR A 7 -12.73 -0.61 -18.69
CA TYR A 7 -13.79 -1.03 -17.75
C TYR A 7 -15.17 -0.45 -18.08
N THR A 8 -15.26 0.46 -19.03
CA THR A 8 -16.53 0.99 -19.54
C THR A 8 -17.14 0.08 -20.61
N ASP A 9 -16.34 -0.85 -21.16
CA ASP A 9 -16.85 -1.87 -22.10
C ASP A 9 -17.89 -2.77 -21.38
N PRO A 10 -19.04 -3.05 -22.02
CA PRO A 10 -20.10 -3.89 -21.45
C PRO A 10 -19.64 -5.26 -20.97
N ALA A 11 -18.69 -5.90 -21.62
CA ALA A 11 -18.23 -7.24 -21.25
C ALA A 11 -17.47 -7.26 -19.92
N PRO A 12 -16.42 -6.46 -19.67
CA PRO A 12 -15.81 -6.31 -18.34
C PRO A 12 -16.78 -5.83 -17.28
N ALA A 13 -17.57 -4.78 -17.55
CA ALA A 13 -18.51 -4.22 -16.59
C ALA A 13 -19.53 -5.24 -16.09
N THR A 14 -20.11 -6.05 -17.00
CA THR A 14 -21.04 -7.11 -16.64
C THR A 14 -20.37 -8.23 -15.85
N THR A 15 -19.14 -8.59 -16.21
CA THR A 15 -18.35 -9.63 -15.50
C THR A 15 -18.03 -9.20 -14.09
N PHE A 16 -17.56 -7.98 -13.86
CA PHE A 16 -17.24 -7.47 -12.52
C PHE A 16 -18.43 -7.47 -11.57
N ALA A 17 -19.64 -7.24 -12.07
CA ALA A 17 -20.86 -7.25 -11.26
C ALA A 17 -21.14 -8.63 -10.61
N HIS A 18 -20.60 -9.72 -11.15
CA HIS A 18 -20.77 -11.09 -10.64
C HIS A 18 -19.63 -11.58 -9.73
N LEU A 19 -18.57 -10.78 -9.54
CA LEU A 19 -17.42 -11.18 -8.75
C LEU A 19 -17.58 -10.78 -7.28
N ASP A 20 -17.16 -11.67 -6.39
CA ASP A 20 -17.15 -11.41 -4.95
C ASP A 20 -15.88 -10.69 -4.49
N ALA A 21 -14.81 -10.81 -5.24
CA ALA A 21 -13.55 -10.09 -5.04
C ALA A 21 -12.89 -9.77 -6.38
N THR A 22 -12.27 -8.61 -6.45
CA THR A 22 -11.48 -8.18 -7.61
C THR A 22 -10.11 -7.72 -7.16
N THR A 23 -9.08 -8.10 -7.89
CA THR A 23 -7.72 -7.61 -7.72
C THR A 23 -7.32 -6.89 -9.01
N GLU A 24 -7.17 -5.58 -8.95
CA GLU A 24 -6.81 -4.76 -10.09
C GLU A 24 -5.32 -4.43 -10.08
N LEU A 25 -4.64 -4.66 -11.21
CA LEU A 25 -3.25 -4.29 -11.41
C LEU A 25 -3.17 -2.94 -12.09
N SER A 26 -2.36 -2.04 -11.54
CA SER A 26 -2.17 -0.68 -12.03
C SER A 26 -0.83 -0.54 -12.75
N ARG A 27 -0.86 -0.07 -14.00
CA ARG A 27 0.35 0.28 -14.77
C ARG A 27 1.08 1.46 -14.13
N GLU A 28 0.37 2.38 -13.50
CA GLU A 28 0.95 3.51 -12.78
C GLU A 28 1.77 3.05 -11.58
N ILE A 29 1.23 2.13 -10.77
CA ILE A 29 1.95 1.55 -9.62
C ILE A 29 3.18 0.77 -10.11
N ALA A 30 3.04 -0.03 -11.18
CA ALA A 30 4.14 -0.75 -11.79
C ALA A 30 5.26 0.17 -12.30
N SER A 31 4.91 1.31 -12.89
CA SER A 31 5.88 2.30 -13.39
C SER A 31 6.72 2.95 -12.29
N ARG A 32 6.22 2.94 -11.05
CA ARG A 32 6.94 3.40 -9.85
C ARG A 32 7.86 2.30 -9.26
N GLY A 33 7.89 1.10 -9.85
CA GLY A 33 8.67 -0.02 -9.36
C GLY A 33 8.09 -0.71 -8.13
N LEU A 34 6.82 -0.47 -7.81
CA LEU A 34 6.13 -1.08 -6.68
C LEU A 34 5.45 -2.38 -7.12
N TYR A 35 5.89 -3.50 -6.58
CA TYR A 35 5.37 -4.83 -6.89
C TYR A 35 5.01 -5.60 -5.61
N PRO A 36 3.89 -6.37 -5.61
CA PRO A 36 2.90 -6.51 -6.68
C PRO A 36 2.17 -5.19 -6.97
N ALA A 37 1.94 -4.87 -8.24
CA ALA A 37 1.34 -3.60 -8.67
C ALA A 37 -0.18 -3.58 -8.50
N VAL A 38 -0.68 -4.04 -7.37
CA VAL A 38 -2.11 -4.06 -7.03
C VAL A 38 -2.55 -2.67 -6.59
N ASP A 39 -3.65 -2.18 -7.16
CA ASP A 39 -4.28 -0.95 -6.70
C ASP A 39 -5.18 -1.24 -5.49
N PRO A 40 -4.82 -0.77 -4.29
CA PRO A 40 -5.60 -1.04 -3.08
C PRO A 40 -6.91 -0.24 -3.00
N LEU A 41 -7.06 0.80 -3.80
CA LEU A 41 -8.27 1.64 -3.82
C LEU A 41 -9.36 1.08 -4.74
N THR A 42 -8.98 0.50 -5.86
CA THR A 42 -9.92 -0.07 -6.84
C THR A 42 -10.18 -1.56 -6.61
N SER A 43 -9.24 -2.27 -6.00
CA SER A 43 -9.44 -3.67 -5.60
C SER A 43 -10.49 -3.80 -4.49
N THR A 44 -11.36 -4.79 -4.61
CA THR A 44 -12.49 -4.98 -3.69
C THR A 44 -12.63 -6.43 -3.23
N SER A 45 -13.27 -6.61 -2.08
CA SER A 45 -13.68 -7.93 -1.60
C SER A 45 -14.93 -7.80 -0.73
N ARG A 46 -15.91 -8.68 -0.93
CA ARG A 46 -17.14 -8.74 -0.13
C ARG A 46 -16.89 -9.20 1.32
N ILE A 47 -15.79 -9.91 1.57
CA ILE A 47 -15.43 -10.29 2.93
C ILE A 47 -14.80 -9.16 3.73
N LEU A 48 -14.53 -7.99 3.15
CA LEU A 48 -14.10 -6.81 3.87
C LEU A 48 -15.29 -6.21 4.65
N ASP A 49 -15.69 -6.91 5.67
CA ASP A 49 -16.82 -6.62 6.57
C ASP A 49 -16.45 -7.12 7.98
N PRO A 50 -16.66 -6.33 9.04
CA PRO A 50 -16.24 -6.70 10.39
C PRO A 50 -16.85 -8.01 10.89
N ARG A 51 -17.99 -8.43 10.33
CA ARG A 51 -18.62 -9.73 10.66
C ARG A 51 -17.82 -10.95 10.21
N TYR A 52 -17.00 -10.79 9.14
CA TYR A 52 -16.18 -11.86 8.57
C TYR A 52 -14.74 -11.81 9.02
N ILE A 53 -14.14 -10.61 9.03
CA ILE A 53 -12.70 -10.45 9.27
C ILE A 53 -12.37 -9.90 10.66
N GLY A 54 -13.39 -9.56 11.46
CA GLY A 54 -13.20 -8.92 12.76
C GLY A 54 -13.04 -7.41 12.69
N ALA A 55 -13.29 -6.75 13.82
CA ALA A 55 -13.33 -5.29 13.91
C ALA A 55 -11.96 -4.66 13.67
N ASP A 56 -10.89 -5.23 14.21
CA ASP A 56 -9.54 -4.65 14.09
C ASP A 56 -9.02 -4.69 12.65
N HIS A 57 -9.14 -5.82 11.97
CA HIS A 57 -8.75 -5.93 10.57
C HIS A 57 -9.53 -4.94 9.69
N TYR A 58 -10.86 -4.88 9.88
CA TYR A 58 -11.70 -3.95 9.13
C TYR A 58 -11.31 -2.48 9.38
N ARG A 59 -11.08 -2.11 10.64
CA ARG A 59 -10.65 -0.76 11.05
C ARG A 59 -9.35 -0.37 10.38
N VAL A 60 -8.33 -1.23 10.47
CA VAL A 60 -7.00 -0.95 9.90
C VAL A 60 -7.06 -0.85 8.38
N ALA A 61 -7.71 -1.79 7.70
CA ALA A 61 -7.86 -1.76 6.24
C ALA A 61 -8.60 -0.50 5.77
N THR A 62 -9.65 -0.08 6.49
CA THR A 62 -10.39 1.14 6.18
C THR A 62 -9.53 2.38 6.39
N ALA A 63 -8.76 2.45 7.47
CA ALA A 63 -7.86 3.58 7.75
C ALA A 63 -6.76 3.71 6.69
N VAL A 64 -6.16 2.59 6.27
CA VAL A 64 -5.18 2.56 5.17
C VAL A 64 -5.80 3.10 3.87
N LYS A 65 -6.99 2.64 3.51
CA LYS A 65 -7.69 3.12 2.31
C LYS A 65 -8.01 4.61 2.39
N GLN A 66 -8.43 5.11 3.54
CA GLN A 66 -8.70 6.53 3.75
C GLN A 66 -7.45 7.39 3.56
N ILE A 67 -6.31 6.99 4.14
CA ILE A 67 -5.03 7.68 3.98
C ILE A 67 -4.61 7.72 2.50
N LEU A 68 -4.68 6.57 1.81
CA LEU A 68 -4.33 6.49 0.39
C LEU A 68 -5.26 7.31 -0.50
N GLN A 69 -6.56 7.30 -0.21
CA GLN A 69 -7.56 8.10 -0.93
C GLN A 69 -7.31 9.61 -0.74
N LYS A 70 -7.10 10.03 0.50
CA LYS A 70 -6.78 11.43 0.81
C LYS A 70 -5.48 11.86 0.12
N ASN A 71 -4.45 11.02 0.15
CA ASN A 71 -3.21 11.29 -0.57
C ASN A 71 -3.44 11.46 -2.08
N LYS A 72 -4.28 10.62 -2.69
CA LYS A 72 -4.61 10.73 -4.12
C LYS A 72 -5.26 12.08 -4.44
N GLU A 73 -6.18 12.55 -3.61
CA GLU A 73 -6.84 13.85 -3.75
C GLU A 73 -5.83 15.01 -3.60
N LEU A 74 -4.88 14.89 -2.67
CA LEU A 74 -3.86 15.91 -2.44
C LEU A 74 -2.79 15.97 -3.56
N GLN A 75 -2.61 14.90 -4.36
CA GLN A 75 -1.61 14.90 -5.43
C GLN A 75 -1.85 15.99 -6.49
N GLU A 76 -3.10 16.33 -6.79
CA GLU A 76 -3.44 17.40 -7.72
C GLU A 76 -2.99 18.77 -7.17
N ILE A 77 -3.18 18.99 -5.88
CA ILE A 77 -2.75 20.22 -5.20
C ILE A 77 -1.22 20.28 -5.16
N ILE A 78 -0.57 19.15 -4.81
CA ILE A 78 0.89 19.05 -4.74
C ILE A 78 1.53 19.33 -6.10
N ALA A 79 0.93 18.83 -7.18
CA ALA A 79 1.44 19.02 -8.54
C ALA A 79 1.42 20.49 -8.98
N ILE A 80 0.48 21.29 -8.47
CA ILE A 80 0.31 22.70 -8.85
C ILE A 80 1.07 23.63 -7.90
N LEU A 81 0.94 23.41 -6.59
CA LEU A 81 1.39 24.35 -5.56
C LEU A 81 2.62 23.86 -4.79
N GLY A 82 2.95 22.56 -4.86
CA GLY A 82 3.99 21.95 -4.06
C GLY A 82 3.50 21.45 -2.68
N VAL A 83 4.32 20.64 -2.03
CA VAL A 83 4.01 20.04 -0.72
C VAL A 83 3.99 21.08 0.40
N ASP A 84 4.78 22.15 0.26
CA ASP A 84 4.93 23.17 1.31
C ASP A 84 3.64 23.96 1.57
N GLU A 85 2.75 24.04 0.59
CA GLU A 85 1.45 24.73 0.70
C GLU A 85 0.37 23.87 1.39
N LEU A 86 0.65 22.62 1.70
CA LEU A 86 -0.27 21.77 2.46
C LEU A 86 -0.32 22.17 3.93
N SER A 87 -1.48 21.93 4.56
CA SER A 87 -1.59 21.99 6.03
C SER A 87 -0.67 20.97 6.69
N GLU A 88 -0.28 21.20 7.94
CA GLU A 88 0.57 20.24 8.66
C GLU A 88 -0.10 18.87 8.79
N GLU A 89 -1.43 18.83 8.95
CA GLU A 89 -2.19 17.57 8.97
C GLU A 89 -2.12 16.84 7.64
N ASP A 90 -2.26 17.55 6.51
CA ASP A 90 -2.17 16.95 5.18
C ASP A 90 -0.74 16.48 4.85
N LYS A 91 0.29 17.19 5.32
CA LYS A 91 1.69 16.75 5.21
C LYS A 91 1.93 15.42 5.92
N ILE A 92 1.36 15.25 7.12
CA ILE A 92 1.43 13.98 7.86
C ILE A 92 0.73 12.87 7.06
N VAL A 93 -0.46 13.12 6.54
CA VAL A 93 -1.20 12.14 5.72
C VAL A 93 -0.39 11.73 4.49
N VAL A 94 0.18 12.67 3.74
CA VAL A 94 1.01 12.38 2.56
C VAL A 94 2.26 11.58 2.94
N SER A 95 2.91 11.94 4.04
CA SER A 95 4.09 11.24 4.54
C SER A 95 3.79 9.78 4.93
N ARG A 96 2.68 9.54 5.64
CA ARG A 96 2.22 8.18 5.99
C ARG A 96 1.77 7.41 4.75
N ALA A 97 1.07 8.05 3.82
CA ALA A 97 0.66 7.42 2.57
C ALA A 97 1.84 6.92 1.75
N ARG A 98 2.93 7.67 1.67
CA ARG A 98 4.17 7.24 0.99
C ARG A 98 4.78 6.01 1.66
N ARG A 99 4.85 5.97 3.00
CA ARG A 99 5.31 4.77 3.74
C ARG A 99 4.41 3.57 3.48
N ILE A 100 3.09 3.75 3.52
CA ILE A 100 2.12 2.70 3.20
C ILE A 100 2.33 2.19 1.77
N GLN A 101 2.48 3.07 0.78
CA GLN A 101 2.73 2.68 -0.60
C GLN A 101 4.02 1.86 -0.75
N GLN A 102 5.10 2.25 -0.07
CA GLN A 102 6.35 1.49 -0.06
C GLN A 102 6.18 0.14 0.65
N PHE A 103 5.45 0.10 1.77
CA PHE A 103 5.20 -1.11 2.54
C PHE A 103 4.26 -2.11 1.84
N LEU A 104 3.43 -1.65 0.91
CA LEU A 104 2.62 -2.51 0.03
C LEU A 104 3.49 -3.24 -1.02
N SER A 105 4.71 -2.76 -1.30
CA SER A 105 5.66 -3.52 -2.09
C SER A 105 6.21 -4.69 -1.28
N GLN A 106 6.25 -5.87 -1.88
CA GLN A 106 6.66 -7.08 -1.18
C GLN A 106 7.71 -7.86 -1.95
N ASN A 107 8.65 -8.42 -1.20
CA ASN A 107 9.61 -9.36 -1.71
C ASN A 107 8.94 -10.74 -1.88
N THR A 108 8.80 -11.17 -3.12
CA THR A 108 8.20 -12.47 -3.45
C THR A 108 9.29 -13.52 -3.75
N TYR A 109 9.00 -14.78 -3.43
CA TYR A 109 9.92 -15.90 -3.73
C TYR A 109 10.23 -16.01 -5.23
N MET A 110 9.24 -15.70 -6.09
CA MET A 110 9.42 -15.74 -7.55
C MET A 110 10.35 -14.64 -8.06
N ALA A 111 10.34 -13.48 -7.43
CA ALA A 111 11.14 -12.33 -7.82
C ALA A 111 12.62 -12.44 -7.39
N LYS A 112 12.98 -13.36 -6.48
CA LYS A 112 14.34 -13.55 -5.96
C LYS A 112 15.42 -13.59 -7.05
N LYS A 113 15.13 -14.28 -8.15
CA LYS A 113 16.07 -14.38 -9.28
C LYS A 113 16.40 -13.05 -9.95
N PHE A 114 15.51 -12.07 -9.84
CA PHE A 114 15.63 -10.74 -10.47
C PHE A 114 16.08 -9.67 -9.47
N THR A 115 15.60 -9.75 -8.24
CA THR A 115 15.84 -8.74 -7.20
C THR A 115 17.04 -9.06 -6.31
N GLY A 116 17.45 -10.33 -6.24
CA GLY A 116 18.44 -10.83 -5.27
C GLY A 116 17.94 -10.88 -3.83
N VAL A 117 16.70 -10.45 -3.57
CA VAL A 117 16.10 -10.43 -2.24
C VAL A 117 15.30 -11.71 -2.01
N GLU A 118 15.45 -12.30 -0.82
CA GLU A 118 14.68 -13.49 -0.42
C GLU A 118 13.21 -13.13 -0.28
N GLY A 119 12.31 -14.04 -0.69
CA GLY A 119 10.89 -13.89 -0.45
C GLY A 119 10.54 -14.04 1.03
N SER A 120 9.47 -13.40 1.46
CA SER A 120 8.94 -13.54 2.82
C SER A 120 7.46 -13.90 2.82
N THR A 121 7.03 -14.59 3.88
CA THR A 121 5.63 -14.88 4.16
C THR A 121 5.28 -14.25 5.50
N VAL A 122 4.35 -13.32 5.49
CA VAL A 122 3.92 -12.60 6.70
C VAL A 122 2.52 -13.07 7.09
N PRO A 123 2.30 -13.56 8.33
CA PRO A 123 0.98 -13.89 8.82
C PRO A 123 0.04 -12.69 8.79
N ILE A 124 -1.26 -12.92 8.53
CA ILE A 124 -2.25 -11.84 8.43
C ILE A 124 -2.32 -10.99 9.72
N LYS A 125 -2.16 -11.61 10.88
CA LYS A 125 -2.16 -10.90 12.16
C LYS A 125 -1.03 -9.88 12.22
N GLU A 126 0.19 -10.28 11.87
CA GLU A 126 1.36 -9.41 11.83
C GLU A 126 1.20 -8.31 10.77
N THR A 127 0.60 -8.62 9.62
CA THR A 127 0.27 -7.62 8.60
C THR A 127 -0.66 -6.54 9.16
N ILE A 128 -1.71 -6.92 9.87
CA ILE A 128 -2.67 -5.99 10.49
C ILE A 128 -1.97 -5.10 11.53
N GLU A 129 -1.17 -5.70 12.41
CA GLU A 129 -0.41 -4.99 13.46
C GLU A 129 0.59 -4.01 12.84
N SER A 130 1.29 -4.42 11.77
CA SER A 130 2.23 -3.58 11.05
C SER A 130 1.57 -2.35 10.43
N PHE A 131 0.47 -2.53 9.71
CA PHE A 131 -0.27 -1.40 9.14
C PHE A 131 -0.90 -0.50 10.21
N ASP A 132 -1.39 -1.07 11.31
CA ASP A 132 -1.94 -0.30 12.43
C ASP A 132 -0.89 0.64 13.05
N ALA A 133 0.33 0.16 13.24
CA ALA A 133 1.44 0.97 13.74
C ALA A 133 1.79 2.12 12.77
N ILE A 134 1.83 1.87 11.46
CA ILE A 134 2.09 2.91 10.46
C ILE A 134 0.98 3.96 10.46
N VAL A 135 -0.29 3.53 10.48
CA VAL A 135 -1.46 4.42 10.48
C VAL A 135 -1.50 5.29 11.73
N LYS A 136 -1.15 4.76 12.90
CA LYS A 136 -1.07 5.51 14.16
C LYS A 136 0.08 6.53 14.19
N GLY A 137 1.11 6.31 13.38
CA GLY A 137 2.25 7.20 13.29
C GLY A 137 3.45 6.79 14.14
N ASP A 138 3.44 5.56 14.66
CA ASP A 138 4.55 5.04 15.47
C ASP A 138 5.88 5.03 14.69
N PHE A 139 5.78 5.01 13.35
CA PHE A 139 6.90 4.98 12.41
C PHE A 139 7.09 6.28 11.62
N ASP A 140 6.50 7.39 12.03
CA ASP A 140 6.63 8.68 11.32
C ASP A 140 8.09 9.20 11.29
N HIS A 141 8.94 8.74 12.21
CA HIS A 141 10.36 9.06 12.29
C HIS A 141 11.26 8.22 11.35
N VAL A 142 10.72 7.15 10.76
CA VAL A 142 11.46 6.21 9.91
C VAL A 142 11.43 6.68 8.45
N ALA A 143 12.57 6.62 7.75
CA ALA A 143 12.65 7.00 6.35
C ALA A 143 11.82 6.08 5.45
N GLU A 144 11.19 6.65 4.41
CA GLU A 144 10.33 5.92 3.47
C GLU A 144 11.01 4.69 2.84
N GLN A 145 12.31 4.78 2.55
CA GLN A 145 13.10 3.73 1.91
C GLN A 145 13.18 2.44 2.76
N ALA A 146 13.04 2.56 4.09
CA ALA A 146 13.05 1.40 4.98
C ALA A 146 11.83 0.48 4.77
N PHE A 147 10.74 1.01 4.22
CA PHE A 147 9.49 0.27 3.99
C PHE A 147 9.46 -0.48 2.64
N PHE A 148 10.43 -0.25 1.77
CA PHE A 148 10.43 -0.82 0.43
C PHE A 148 10.93 -2.27 0.43
N ASN A 149 10.18 -3.19 -0.21
CA ASN A 149 10.53 -4.60 -0.35
C ASN A 149 10.90 -5.28 0.97
N VAL A 150 10.03 -5.21 1.93
CA VAL A 150 10.14 -5.86 3.25
C VAL A 150 8.93 -6.77 3.49
N GLY A 151 9.02 -7.64 4.48
CA GLY A 151 7.90 -8.46 4.92
C GLY A 151 7.06 -7.76 5.97
N GLY A 152 7.40 -7.94 7.25
CA GLY A 152 6.71 -7.32 8.38
C GLY A 152 7.39 -6.03 8.86
N ILE A 153 6.81 -5.44 9.91
CA ILE A 153 7.33 -4.20 10.50
C ILE A 153 8.73 -4.37 11.13
N GLY A 154 9.05 -5.57 11.61
CA GLY A 154 10.38 -5.88 12.14
C GLY A 154 11.48 -5.72 11.09
N ASP A 155 11.22 -6.09 9.85
CA ASP A 155 12.18 -5.90 8.75
C ASP A 155 12.41 -4.41 8.46
N VAL A 156 11.38 -3.57 8.67
CA VAL A 156 11.50 -2.10 8.55
C VAL A 156 12.47 -1.55 9.59
N GLU A 157 12.37 -2.01 10.84
CA GLU A 157 13.25 -1.59 11.94
C GLU A 157 14.71 -1.99 11.68
N GLU A 158 14.92 -3.23 11.22
CA GLU A 158 16.26 -3.72 10.88
C GLU A 158 16.87 -2.92 9.74
N LYS A 159 16.09 -2.69 8.67
CA LYS A 159 16.54 -1.92 7.50
C LYS A 159 16.80 -0.46 7.85
N TRP A 160 15.98 0.13 8.73
CA TRP A 160 16.19 1.48 9.23
C TRP A 160 17.50 1.60 10.03
N ALA A 161 17.77 0.63 10.90
CA ALA A 161 19.02 0.59 11.66
C ALA A 161 20.26 0.45 10.74
N GLN A 162 20.15 -0.26 9.61
CA GLN A 162 21.20 -0.33 8.60
C GLN A 162 21.42 1.02 7.90
N ILE A 163 20.35 1.66 7.44
CA ILE A 163 20.40 2.98 6.78
C ILE A 163 21.05 4.03 7.70
N GLN A 164 20.72 4.00 8.99
CA GLN A 164 21.33 4.93 9.96
C GLN A 164 22.84 4.70 10.14
N LYS A 165 23.30 3.45 10.09
CA LYS A 165 24.73 3.12 10.19
C LYS A 165 25.51 3.53 8.93
N GLU A 166 24.89 3.51 7.78
CA GLU A 166 25.54 3.90 6.52
C GLU A 166 25.65 5.43 6.35
N ASN A 167 24.77 6.17 7.02
CA ASN A 167 24.71 7.64 6.93
C ASN A 167 25.41 8.37 8.11
N GLY A 168 25.91 7.65 9.09
CA GLY A 168 26.65 8.19 10.23
C GLY A 168 28.12 7.86 10.14
#